data_17b02efaf65c8aac651d64afe859ac1a
#
_entry.id   17b02efaf65c8aac651d64afe859ac1a
#
_cell.length_a   1.000
_cell.length_b   1.000
_cell.length_c   1.000
_cell.angle_alpha   90.00
_cell.angle_beta   90.00
_cell.angle_gamma   90.00
#
_symmetry.space_group_name_H-M   'P 1'
#
loop_
_entity.id
_entity.type
_entity.pdbx_description
1 polymer ?
#
loop_
_entity_poly.entity_id
_entity_poly.type
_entity_poly.pdbx_seq_one_letter_code
_entity_poly.pdbx_strand_id
1 'polypeptide(L)'
;MSPFLCPLAIFQDLPQTNFTQGSRVEVTSNDEGFCGAWFQGTIVKSVGHKFLVEYDTLKADDEISPLTEVIAEEHIRPPPPVIPVTSGFKLLDEVDAFTNDGWWVGVISEVISDQRFMVYFKAYKEQNEIGIEQLRLHCDWLGGRWMRASPVLSTTYPFYLHL
;
A
#
# COMPACT_ATOMS: atom_id res chain seq x y z
N MET A 1 -38.62 16.45 10.25
CA MET A 1 -37.18 16.67 10.04
C MET A 1 -36.42 15.62 10.84
N SER A 2 -36.04 14.53 10.22
CA SER A 2 -35.21 13.48 10.84
C SER A 2 -33.78 13.68 10.45
N PRO A 3 -32.82 13.70 11.39
CA PRO A 3 -31.42 13.70 11.05
C PRO A 3 -31.01 12.29 10.61
N PHE A 4 -30.45 12.19 9.43
CA PHE A 4 -29.80 10.98 8.93
C PHE A 4 -28.62 10.65 9.86
N LEU A 5 -28.80 9.66 10.70
CA LEU A 5 -27.72 9.01 11.42
C LEU A 5 -26.90 8.22 10.41
N CYS A 6 -25.70 8.71 10.14
CA CYS A 6 -24.65 7.91 9.53
C CYS A 6 -24.48 6.63 10.37
N PRO A 7 -24.43 5.42 9.78
CA PRO A 7 -24.15 4.24 10.56
C PRO A 7 -22.73 4.36 11.10
N LEU A 8 -22.64 4.59 12.41
CA LEU A 8 -21.39 4.44 13.16
C LEU A 8 -20.87 3.03 12.91
N ALA A 9 -19.81 2.92 12.13
CA ALA A 9 -19.04 1.70 12.04
C ALA A 9 -18.67 1.30 13.47
N ILE A 10 -19.04 0.10 13.86
CA ILE A 10 -18.74 -0.48 15.17
C ILE A 10 -17.22 -0.53 15.27
N PHE A 11 -16.66 0.37 16.09
CA PHE A 11 -15.25 0.34 16.45
C PHE A 11 -15.03 -0.86 17.37
N GLN A 12 -14.68 -2.00 16.78
CA GLN A 12 -14.03 -3.05 17.55
C GLN A 12 -12.62 -2.55 17.87
N ASP A 13 -12.29 -2.51 19.17
CA ASP A 13 -10.91 -2.31 19.63
C ASP A 13 -10.04 -3.44 19.05
N LEU A 14 -9.39 -3.15 17.93
CA LEU A 14 -8.38 -4.04 17.39
C LEU A 14 -7.11 -3.85 18.22
N PRO A 15 -6.39 -4.93 18.55
CA PRO A 15 -5.19 -4.83 19.34
C PRO A 15 -4.20 -3.90 18.65
N GLN A 16 -3.61 -2.99 19.44
CA GLN A 16 -2.42 -2.26 19.00
C GLN A 16 -1.43 -3.29 18.45
N THR A 17 -0.97 -3.06 17.24
CA THR A 17 0.05 -3.93 16.64
C THR A 17 1.33 -3.79 17.45
N ASN A 18 1.53 -4.70 18.38
CA ASN A 18 2.79 -4.79 19.09
C ASN A 18 3.80 -5.45 18.14
N PHE A 19 4.56 -4.63 17.44
CA PHE A 19 5.68 -5.11 16.65
C PHE A 19 6.76 -5.68 17.56
N THR A 20 7.20 -6.90 17.26
CA THR A 20 8.23 -7.62 18.00
C THR A 20 9.31 -8.11 17.04
N GLN A 21 10.42 -8.58 17.59
CA GLN A 21 11.47 -9.23 16.80
C GLN A 21 10.86 -10.34 15.95
N GLY A 22 11.19 -10.37 14.65
CA GLY A 22 10.67 -11.32 13.67
C GLY A 22 9.33 -10.93 13.04
N SER A 23 8.68 -9.85 13.50
CA SER A 23 7.46 -9.37 12.85
C SER A 23 7.74 -8.95 11.42
N ARG A 24 6.91 -9.45 10.49
CA ARG A 24 6.88 -8.98 9.11
C ARG A 24 6.20 -7.63 9.04
N VAL A 25 6.79 -6.71 8.29
CA VAL A 25 6.31 -5.33 8.18
C VAL A 25 6.46 -4.80 6.77
N GLU A 26 5.77 -3.70 6.52
CA GLU A 26 6.03 -2.82 5.38
C GLU A 26 6.38 -1.44 5.91
N VAL A 27 7.38 -0.83 5.30
CA VAL A 27 7.95 0.47 5.68
C VAL A 27 7.72 1.47 4.56
N THR A 28 7.26 2.67 4.91
CA THR A 28 7.17 3.80 3.98
C THR A 28 8.17 4.89 4.35
N SER A 29 8.52 5.73 3.38
CA SER A 29 9.34 6.93 3.58
C SER A 29 8.63 8.14 3.01
N ASN A 30 8.88 9.30 3.63
CA ASN A 30 8.47 10.60 3.10
C ASN A 30 9.56 11.26 2.24
N ASP A 31 10.68 10.58 2.04
CA ASP A 31 11.78 11.09 1.24
C ASP A 31 11.37 11.21 -0.23
N GLU A 32 11.91 12.22 -0.89
CA GLU A 32 11.67 12.44 -2.31
C GLU A 32 12.05 11.21 -3.13
N GLY A 33 11.15 10.77 -4.01
CA GLY A 33 11.33 9.57 -4.81
C GLY A 33 10.78 8.27 -4.17
N PHE A 34 10.37 8.29 -2.89
CA PHE A 34 9.84 7.10 -2.20
C PHE A 34 8.40 7.29 -1.68
N CYS A 35 7.83 8.48 -1.85
CA CYS A 35 6.46 8.77 -1.43
C CYS A 35 5.46 7.84 -2.11
N GLY A 36 4.62 7.18 -1.30
CA GLY A 36 3.59 6.26 -1.79
C GLY A 36 4.09 4.84 -2.08
N ALA A 37 5.33 4.53 -1.70
CA ALA A 37 5.88 3.19 -1.74
C ALA A 37 5.90 2.54 -0.35
N TRP A 38 5.78 1.21 -0.34
CA TRP A 38 5.89 0.35 0.83
C TRP A 38 6.91 -0.75 0.57
N PHE A 39 7.97 -0.77 1.35
CA PHE A 39 9.05 -1.74 1.24
C PHE A 39 8.92 -2.82 2.30
N GLN A 40 8.98 -4.07 1.90
CA GLN A 40 8.85 -5.21 2.81
C GLN A 40 10.12 -5.42 3.62
N GLY A 41 9.94 -5.79 4.89
CA GLY A 41 11.04 -6.10 5.79
C GLY A 41 10.62 -6.88 7.02
N THR A 42 11.60 -7.11 7.88
CA THR A 42 11.43 -7.83 9.15
C THR A 42 12.02 -7.00 10.27
N ILE A 43 11.33 -6.91 11.41
CA ILE A 43 11.86 -6.28 12.60
C ILE A 43 12.96 -7.15 13.20
N VAL A 44 14.16 -6.60 13.29
CA VAL A 44 15.32 -7.24 13.91
C VAL A 44 15.29 -7.06 15.43
N LYS A 45 15.00 -5.84 15.90
CA LYS A 45 14.89 -5.52 17.32
C LYS A 45 14.24 -4.15 17.54
N SER A 46 13.80 -3.91 18.77
CA SER A 46 13.40 -2.56 19.22
C SER A 46 14.64 -1.74 19.56
N VAL A 47 14.59 -0.44 19.25
CA VAL A 47 15.63 0.56 19.54
C VAL A 47 14.95 1.78 20.15
N GLY A 48 14.78 1.79 21.48
CA GLY A 48 13.95 2.78 22.15
C GLY A 48 12.50 2.73 21.69
N HIS A 49 11.99 3.82 21.15
CA HIS A 49 10.65 3.92 20.57
C HIS A 49 10.60 3.66 19.06
N LYS A 50 11.70 3.15 18.49
CA LYS A 50 11.85 2.83 17.07
C LYS A 50 12.18 1.35 16.92
N PHE A 51 12.24 0.91 15.67
CA PHE A 51 12.55 -0.47 15.32
C PHE A 51 13.68 -0.52 14.30
N LEU A 52 14.65 -1.41 14.52
CA LEU A 52 15.61 -1.79 13.48
C LEU A 52 14.91 -2.77 12.55
N VAL A 53 14.78 -2.37 11.29
CA VAL A 53 14.16 -3.17 10.23
C VAL A 53 15.22 -3.60 9.23
N GLU A 54 15.21 -4.86 8.84
CA GLU A 54 15.99 -5.40 7.73
C GLU A 54 15.04 -5.56 6.53
N TYR A 55 15.40 -4.97 5.40
CA TYR A 55 14.61 -5.01 4.17
C TYR A 55 14.85 -6.28 3.36
N ASP A 56 13.81 -6.77 2.69
CA ASP A 56 13.88 -8.00 1.89
C ASP A 56 14.65 -7.80 0.58
N THR A 57 14.41 -6.68 -0.09
CA THR A 57 14.87 -6.43 -1.46
C THR A 57 15.94 -5.36 -1.53
N LEU A 58 15.92 -4.39 -0.62
CA LEU A 58 16.88 -3.30 -0.61
C LEU A 58 18.23 -3.76 -0.09
N LYS A 59 19.30 -3.25 -0.70
CA LYS A 59 20.69 -3.58 -0.36
C LYS A 59 21.39 -2.39 0.29
N ALA A 60 22.34 -2.70 1.17
CA ALA A 60 23.26 -1.73 1.73
C ALA A 60 24.27 -1.26 0.65
N ASP A 61 25.13 -0.31 1.00
CA ASP A 61 26.12 0.27 0.10
C ASP A 61 27.11 -0.76 -0.49
N ASP A 62 27.24 -1.93 0.15
CA ASP A 62 28.06 -3.03 -0.35
C ASP A 62 27.38 -3.83 -1.51
N GLU A 63 26.12 -3.50 -1.84
CA GLU A 63 25.26 -4.17 -2.83
C GLU A 63 25.02 -5.67 -2.58
N ILE A 64 25.45 -6.18 -1.44
CA ILE A 64 25.38 -7.61 -1.06
C ILE A 64 24.47 -7.80 0.15
N SER A 65 24.76 -7.10 1.23
CA SER A 65 24.03 -7.22 2.50
C SER A 65 22.63 -6.59 2.42
N PRO A 66 21.62 -7.15 3.09
CA PRO A 66 20.34 -6.48 3.23
C PRO A 66 20.52 -5.10 3.88
N LEU A 67 19.78 -4.11 3.38
CA LEU A 67 19.70 -2.80 4.04
C LEU A 67 19.01 -2.95 5.38
N THR A 68 19.55 -2.29 6.40
CA THR A 68 18.91 -2.17 7.72
C THR A 68 18.81 -0.71 8.12
N GLU A 69 17.67 -0.32 8.65
CA GLU A 69 17.41 1.05 9.10
C GLU A 69 16.63 1.09 10.42
N VAL A 70 16.84 2.15 11.19
CA VAL A 70 16.05 2.42 12.40
C VAL A 70 14.87 3.30 12.04
N ILE A 71 13.67 2.73 12.09
CA ILE A 71 12.43 3.31 11.61
C ILE A 71 11.50 3.63 12.77
N ALA A 72 10.86 4.80 12.74
CA ALA A 72 9.83 5.19 13.68
C ALA A 72 8.51 4.42 13.38
N GLU A 73 7.75 4.14 14.43
CA GLU A 73 6.54 3.30 14.34
C GLU A 73 5.50 3.84 13.35
N GLU A 74 5.38 5.16 13.23
CA GLU A 74 4.44 5.80 12.30
C GLU A 74 4.72 5.52 10.81
N HIS A 75 5.92 5.05 10.48
CA HIS A 75 6.31 4.66 9.13
C HIS A 75 6.22 3.14 8.88
N ILE A 76 5.69 2.40 9.85
CA ILE A 76 5.62 0.94 9.81
C ILE A 76 4.16 0.49 9.83
N ARG A 77 3.85 -0.51 9.03
CA ARG A 77 2.56 -1.19 9.07
C ARG A 77 2.75 -2.72 8.99
N PRO A 78 1.81 -3.52 9.48
CA PRO A 78 1.82 -4.96 9.19
C PRO A 78 1.60 -5.18 7.68
N PRO A 79 1.91 -6.36 7.13
CA PRO A 79 1.52 -6.68 5.75
C PRO A 79 -0.01 -6.59 5.61
N PRO A 80 -0.52 -6.05 4.49
CA PRO A 80 -1.96 -5.98 4.27
C PRO A 80 -2.58 -7.37 4.16
N PRO A 81 -3.88 -7.49 4.45
CA PRO A 81 -4.59 -8.74 4.26
C PRO A 81 -4.59 -9.14 2.79
N VAL A 82 -4.45 -10.43 2.52
CA VAL A 82 -4.61 -10.97 1.17
C VAL A 82 -6.09 -10.98 0.82
N ILE A 83 -6.48 -10.12 -0.12
CA ILE A 83 -7.85 -10.03 -0.61
C ILE A 83 -7.91 -10.76 -1.95
N PRO A 84 -8.68 -11.88 -2.05
CA PRO A 84 -8.83 -12.58 -3.31
C PRO A 84 -9.52 -11.70 -4.37
N VAL A 85 -8.94 -11.62 -5.55
CA VAL A 85 -9.52 -10.92 -6.69
C VAL A 85 -10.17 -11.95 -7.61
N THR A 86 -11.40 -12.35 -7.29
CA THR A 86 -12.10 -13.44 -7.99
C THR A 86 -12.65 -13.04 -9.36
N SER A 87 -12.94 -11.76 -9.57
CA SER A 87 -13.49 -11.23 -10.82
C SER A 87 -12.49 -10.43 -11.67
N GLY A 88 -11.20 -10.52 -11.33
CA GLY A 88 -10.14 -9.70 -11.94
C GLY A 88 -10.15 -8.25 -11.44
N PHE A 89 -9.11 -7.50 -11.82
CA PHE A 89 -9.06 -6.07 -11.58
C PHE A 89 -9.89 -5.33 -12.65
N LYS A 90 -10.46 -4.21 -12.25
CA LYS A 90 -11.32 -3.37 -13.10
C LYS A 90 -10.71 -2.00 -13.30
N LEU A 91 -11.15 -1.31 -14.35
CA LEU A 91 -10.83 0.10 -14.55
C LEU A 91 -11.15 0.91 -13.30
N LEU A 92 -10.23 1.79 -12.89
CA LEU A 92 -10.26 2.65 -11.70
C LEU A 92 -10.13 1.92 -10.34
N ASP A 93 -9.87 0.63 -10.32
CA ASP A 93 -9.49 -0.03 -9.08
C ASP A 93 -8.19 0.58 -8.54
N GLU A 94 -8.19 0.94 -7.26
CA GLU A 94 -6.97 1.29 -6.54
C GLU A 94 -6.19 0.04 -6.20
N VAL A 95 -4.93 0.02 -6.59
CA VAL A 95 -4.02 -1.12 -6.45
C VAL A 95 -2.68 -0.71 -5.88
N ASP A 96 -1.98 -1.67 -5.30
CA ASP A 96 -0.55 -1.57 -5.13
C ASP A 96 0.09 -2.47 -6.20
N ALA A 97 1.08 -1.94 -6.91
CA ALA A 97 1.86 -2.67 -7.90
C ALA A 97 3.28 -2.89 -7.39
N PHE A 98 3.74 -4.15 -7.42
CA PHE A 98 5.10 -4.50 -7.03
C PHE A 98 6.06 -4.22 -8.19
N THR A 99 6.85 -3.17 -8.03
CA THR A 99 7.88 -2.74 -8.97
C THR A 99 8.97 -1.98 -8.23
N ASN A 100 10.18 -1.91 -8.77
CA ASN A 100 11.29 -1.20 -8.13
C ASN A 100 11.44 -1.54 -6.64
N ASP A 101 11.45 -2.83 -6.33
CA ASP A 101 11.67 -3.40 -4.99
C ASP A 101 10.60 -3.09 -3.93
N GLY A 102 9.48 -2.49 -4.30
CA GLY A 102 8.42 -2.12 -3.36
C GLY A 102 7.03 -2.17 -3.98
N TRP A 103 6.04 -1.96 -3.11
CA TRP A 103 4.63 -1.82 -3.47
C TRP A 103 4.29 -0.35 -3.67
N TRP A 104 3.90 0.04 -4.88
CA TRP A 104 3.59 1.41 -5.26
C TRP A 104 2.11 1.58 -5.51
N VAL A 105 1.53 2.58 -4.87
CA VAL A 105 0.09 2.89 -5.01
C VAL A 105 -0.20 3.44 -6.40
N GLY A 106 -1.18 2.85 -7.07
CA GLY A 106 -1.63 3.26 -8.39
C GLY A 106 -3.11 2.98 -8.63
N VAL A 107 -3.55 3.28 -9.82
CA VAL A 107 -4.92 3.07 -10.28
C VAL A 107 -4.90 2.34 -11.62
N ILE A 108 -5.76 1.35 -11.80
CA ILE A 108 -5.93 0.70 -13.11
C ILE A 108 -6.48 1.72 -14.10
N SER A 109 -5.66 2.11 -15.06
CA SER A 109 -6.03 3.06 -16.12
C SER A 109 -6.50 2.40 -17.41
N GLU A 110 -6.15 1.12 -17.62
CA GLU A 110 -6.62 0.31 -18.73
C GLU A 110 -6.53 -1.18 -18.39
N VAL A 111 -7.52 -1.94 -18.80
CA VAL A 111 -7.52 -3.42 -18.75
C VAL A 111 -7.09 -3.93 -20.12
N ILE A 112 -5.85 -4.40 -20.26
CA ILE A 112 -5.31 -4.89 -21.52
C ILE A 112 -5.81 -6.30 -21.78
N SER A 113 -5.77 -7.15 -20.75
CA SER A 113 -6.27 -8.53 -20.77
C SER A 113 -6.65 -8.96 -19.34
N ASP A 114 -7.03 -10.20 -19.16
CA ASP A 114 -7.28 -10.79 -17.85
C ASP A 114 -6.01 -10.93 -16.97
N GLN A 115 -4.82 -10.80 -17.57
CA GLN A 115 -3.52 -10.96 -16.90
C GLN A 115 -2.65 -9.70 -16.95
N ARG A 116 -3.02 -8.68 -17.72
CA ARG A 116 -2.17 -7.49 -17.96
C ARG A 116 -2.99 -6.20 -17.85
N PHE A 117 -2.43 -5.23 -17.16
CA PHE A 117 -3.10 -3.97 -16.81
C PHE A 117 -2.16 -2.79 -16.97
N MET A 118 -2.68 -1.66 -17.44
CA MET A 118 -1.98 -0.39 -17.30
C MET A 118 -2.30 0.19 -15.93
N VAL A 119 -1.26 0.55 -15.20
CA VAL A 119 -1.37 1.18 -13.89
C VAL A 119 -0.80 2.58 -13.96
N TYR A 120 -1.60 3.55 -13.58
CA TYR A 120 -1.18 4.95 -13.45
C TYR A 120 -0.75 5.26 -12.03
N PHE A 121 0.49 5.74 -11.88
CA PHE A 121 1.10 6.12 -10.62
C PHE A 121 1.04 7.64 -10.43
N LYS A 122 0.08 8.11 -9.66
CA LYS A 122 -0.19 9.54 -9.46
C LYS A 122 1.01 10.30 -8.90
N ALA A 123 1.79 9.66 -8.01
CA ALA A 123 2.95 10.29 -7.38
C ALA A 123 4.02 10.72 -8.40
N TYR A 124 4.18 9.96 -9.48
CA TYR A 124 5.19 10.21 -10.52
C TYR A 124 4.60 10.66 -11.84
N LYS A 125 3.27 10.65 -11.98
CA LYS A 125 2.56 10.93 -13.24
C LYS A 125 3.01 10.00 -14.38
N GLU A 126 3.31 8.76 -14.06
CA GLU A 126 3.75 7.72 -14.99
C GLU A 126 2.72 6.61 -15.09
N GLN A 127 2.77 5.87 -16.19
CA GLN A 127 1.90 4.76 -16.49
C GLN A 127 2.72 3.59 -16.99
N ASN A 128 2.54 2.42 -16.38
CA ASN A 128 3.28 1.22 -16.73
C ASN A 128 2.35 0.02 -16.88
N GLU A 129 2.71 -0.90 -17.78
CA GLU A 129 2.05 -2.18 -17.92
C GLU A 129 2.53 -3.15 -16.84
N ILE A 130 1.60 -3.71 -16.07
CA ILE A 130 1.86 -4.57 -14.91
C ILE A 130 1.10 -5.89 -15.06
N GLY A 131 1.75 -7.00 -14.73
CA GLY A 131 1.13 -8.32 -14.70
C GLY A 131 0.28 -8.52 -13.43
N ILE A 132 -0.74 -9.35 -13.53
CA ILE A 132 -1.67 -9.62 -12.41
C ILE A 132 -0.95 -10.13 -11.16
N GLU A 133 0.12 -10.89 -11.33
CA GLU A 133 0.94 -11.44 -10.24
C GLU A 133 1.70 -10.38 -9.44
N GLN A 134 1.84 -9.17 -9.99
CA GLN A 134 2.48 -8.02 -9.37
C GLN A 134 1.46 -7.02 -8.80
N LEU A 135 0.18 -7.37 -8.77
CA LEU A 135 -0.89 -6.50 -8.30
C LEU A 135 -1.57 -7.06 -7.06
N ARG A 136 -1.95 -6.16 -6.18
CA ARG A 136 -2.88 -6.43 -5.08
C ARG A 136 -3.85 -5.25 -4.92
N LEU A 137 -5.02 -5.48 -4.35
CA LEU A 137 -5.93 -4.40 -4.02
C LEU A 137 -5.30 -3.49 -2.97
N HIS A 138 -5.41 -2.19 -3.20
CA HIS A 138 -4.90 -1.20 -2.25
C HIS A 138 -5.72 -1.21 -0.96
N CYS A 139 -5.01 -1.14 0.18
CA CYS A 139 -5.58 -0.95 1.50
C CYS A 139 -4.77 0.10 2.25
N ASP A 140 -5.45 1.00 2.95
CA ASP A 140 -4.86 1.97 3.83
C ASP A 140 -4.72 1.42 5.26
N TRP A 141 -3.60 1.73 5.90
CA TRP A 141 -3.38 1.46 7.31
C TRP A 141 -3.58 2.74 8.12
N LEU A 142 -4.69 2.83 8.84
CA LEU A 142 -5.08 4.03 9.58
C LEU A 142 -5.46 3.68 11.02
N GLY A 143 -4.78 4.28 11.99
CA GLY A 143 -5.11 4.11 13.41
C GLY A 143 -5.08 2.64 13.88
N GLY A 144 -4.14 1.83 13.39
CA GLY A 144 -4.02 0.42 13.74
C GLY A 144 -5.01 -0.51 13.03
N ARG A 145 -5.61 -0.06 11.92
CA ARG A 145 -6.62 -0.82 11.16
C ARG A 145 -6.37 -0.78 9.67
N TRP A 146 -6.68 -1.90 9.01
CA TRP A 146 -6.77 -1.97 7.56
C TRP A 146 -8.11 -1.45 7.08
N MET A 147 -8.07 -0.48 6.17
CA MET A 147 -9.23 0.08 5.51
C MET A 147 -9.09 -0.09 4.00
N ARG A 148 -10.13 -0.60 3.37
CA ARG A 148 -10.26 -0.59 1.92
C ARG A 148 -11.07 0.62 1.51
N ALA A 149 -10.63 1.36 0.50
CA ALA A 149 -11.47 2.34 -0.14
C ALA A 149 -12.74 1.62 -0.63
N SER A 150 -13.90 2.01 -0.12
CA SER A 150 -15.16 1.55 -0.71
C SER A 150 -15.16 2.02 -2.15
N PRO A 151 -15.57 1.18 -3.13
CA PRO A 151 -15.83 1.69 -4.46
C PRO A 151 -16.82 2.83 -4.30
N VAL A 152 -16.37 4.05 -4.56
CA VAL A 152 -17.25 5.20 -4.61
C VAL A 152 -18.22 4.88 -5.74
N LEU A 153 -19.47 4.61 -5.39
CA LEU A 153 -20.56 4.67 -6.35
C LEU A 153 -20.49 6.07 -6.91
N SER A 154 -19.89 6.20 -8.09
CA SER A 154 -19.59 7.48 -8.71
C SER A 154 -20.88 8.23 -8.97
N THR A 155 -21.17 9.18 -8.11
CA THR A 155 -22.04 10.28 -8.45
C THR A 155 -21.13 11.36 -9.00
N THR A 156 -21.00 11.37 -10.34
CA THR A 156 -20.68 12.52 -11.17
C THR A 156 -19.44 13.34 -10.82
N TYR A 157 -18.27 12.96 -11.40
CA TYR A 157 -17.27 13.96 -11.79
C TYR A 157 -17.13 13.95 -13.31
N PRO A 158 -17.39 15.07 -13.99
CA PRO A 158 -17.08 15.18 -15.41
C PRO A 158 -15.56 15.30 -15.57
N PHE A 159 -14.94 14.27 -16.09
CA PHE A 159 -13.57 14.37 -16.58
C PHE A 159 -13.55 15.25 -17.83
N TYR A 160 -13.03 16.46 -17.70
CA TYR A 160 -12.57 17.19 -18.86
C TYR A 160 -11.22 16.60 -19.29
N LEU A 161 -11.27 15.73 -20.29
CA LEU A 161 -10.12 15.41 -21.11
C LEU A 161 -9.81 16.62 -21.97
N HIS A 162 -8.76 17.34 -21.66
CA HIS A 162 -8.15 18.24 -22.63
C HIS A 162 -7.22 17.42 -23.52
N LEU A 163 -7.62 17.36 -24.81
CA LEU A 163 -6.81 16.94 -25.93
C LEU A 163 -5.56 17.82 -26.09
#